data_025243a1788db3150849456166b903e8
#
_entry.id   025243a1788db3150849456166b903e8
#
_cell.length_a   1.000
_cell.length_b   1.000
_cell.length_c   1.000
_cell.angle_alpha   90.00
_cell.angle_beta   90.00
_cell.angle_gamma   90.00
#
_symmetry.space_group_name_H-M   'P 1'
#
loop_
_entity.id
_entity.type
_entity.pdbx_description
1 polymer ?
#
loop_
_entity_poly.entity_id
_entity_poly.type
_entity_poly.pdbx_seq_one_letter_code
_entity_poly.pdbx_strand_id
1 'polypeptide(L)'
;MLLQIIQLYNQQERKLCQNKKVCQNSPSPLAQERKFQMKELKILYLYPDILELYGDFGNIQVLKYRLEQRGFRCIVEQYTIGDTEPDFCNYDLVFAGGGADQEQSILAKDLIQYKNNIKKAIDNGVFFLLICGAYQLFGRYYKDVDGNVIPGLEIFDYYTEAINDRKKRCIGNIVLDVNLQNITTKVIGFENHGGQTFNISTPFGSVLFGNGNKFGDTHEGFFLDNVIGTYLHGPLLSKNPELSDYIIKYCLDRKYNENINLDSLDDNFEKLCREQLLNQFLKHHNS
;
A
#
# COMPACT_ATOMS: atom_id res chain seq x y z
N MET A 1 2.71 -14.58 -20.38
CA MET A 1 2.55 -13.11 -20.33
C MET A 1 3.48 -12.47 -19.28
N LEU A 2 3.47 -12.89 -18.01
CA LEU A 2 4.36 -12.33 -16.96
C LEU A 2 5.86 -12.52 -17.26
N LEU A 3 6.27 -13.69 -17.73
CA LEU A 3 7.65 -13.98 -18.11
C LEU A 3 8.17 -13.14 -19.30
N GLN A 4 7.32 -12.76 -20.22
CA GLN A 4 7.70 -11.87 -21.33
C GLN A 4 7.92 -10.43 -20.86
N ILE A 5 7.15 -9.97 -19.87
CA ILE A 5 7.32 -8.63 -19.28
C ILE A 5 8.62 -8.55 -18.50
N ILE A 6 8.99 -9.59 -17.76
CA ILE A 6 10.28 -9.66 -17.04
C ILE A 6 11.46 -9.70 -18.01
N GLN A 7 11.35 -10.39 -19.15
CA GLN A 7 12.40 -10.43 -20.17
C GLN A 7 12.61 -9.09 -20.87
N LEU A 8 11.53 -8.35 -21.15
CA LEU A 8 11.60 -7.00 -21.73
C LEU A 8 12.21 -6.00 -20.76
N TYR A 9 11.87 -6.09 -19.48
CA TYR A 9 12.45 -5.25 -18.41
C TYR A 9 13.98 -5.44 -18.32
N ASN A 10 14.43 -6.70 -18.29
CA ASN A 10 15.85 -7.02 -18.22
C ASN A 10 16.65 -6.63 -19.49
N GLN A 11 16.02 -6.56 -20.66
CA GLN A 11 16.66 -6.08 -21.88
C GLN A 11 16.80 -4.56 -21.90
N GLN A 12 15.87 -3.84 -21.32
CA GLN A 12 15.90 -2.38 -21.24
C GLN A 12 16.96 -1.88 -20.23
N GLU A 13 17.12 -2.56 -19.11
CA GLU A 13 18.18 -2.32 -18.13
C GLU A 13 19.59 -2.48 -18.74
N ARG A 14 19.80 -3.51 -19.57
CA ARG A 14 21.09 -3.74 -20.23
C ARG A 14 21.43 -2.66 -21.27
N LYS A 15 20.44 -2.07 -21.92
CA LYS A 15 20.67 -0.95 -22.89
C LYS A 15 20.97 0.36 -22.17
N LEU A 16 20.41 0.63 -21.00
CA LEU A 16 20.70 1.81 -20.20
C LEU A 16 22.11 1.81 -19.60
N CYS A 17 22.64 0.64 -19.23
CA CYS A 17 24.02 0.51 -18.73
C CYS A 17 25.08 0.72 -19.80
N GLN A 18 24.80 0.46 -21.08
CA GLN A 18 25.76 0.62 -22.16
C GLN A 18 25.96 2.07 -22.61
N ASN A 19 24.99 2.96 -22.38
CA ASN A 19 25.06 4.36 -22.82
C ASN A 19 25.69 5.33 -21.79
N LYS A 20 26.18 4.87 -20.64
CA LYS A 20 26.84 5.70 -19.61
C LYS A 20 28.38 5.76 -19.69
N LYS A 21 28.98 5.36 -20.78
CA LYS A 21 30.43 5.58 -21.00
C LYS A 21 30.61 6.59 -22.14
N VAL A 22 30.70 7.85 -21.82
CA VAL A 22 31.49 8.95 -22.44
C VAL A 22 31.00 10.27 -21.85
N CYS A 23 31.76 10.82 -20.92
CA CYS A 23 32.10 12.23 -20.81
C CYS A 23 32.88 12.44 -19.51
N GLN A 24 34.19 12.25 -19.59
CA GLN A 24 35.13 12.84 -18.63
C GLN A 24 35.47 14.24 -19.13
N ASN A 25 35.00 15.27 -18.45
CA ASN A 25 35.57 16.61 -18.53
C ASN A 25 35.82 17.10 -17.10
N SER A 26 37.03 17.54 -16.85
CA SER A 26 37.61 18.00 -15.61
C SER A 26 36.86 19.21 -15.02
N PRO A 27 36.70 19.27 -13.68
CA PRO A 27 35.99 20.37 -13.04
C PRO A 27 36.91 21.60 -12.88
N SER A 28 36.35 22.79 -13.14
CA SER A 28 36.92 24.07 -12.75
C SER A 28 36.79 24.31 -11.24
N PRO A 29 37.79 24.93 -10.56
CA PRO A 29 37.76 25.15 -9.13
C PRO A 29 37.06 26.46 -8.84
N LEU A 30 35.78 26.46 -8.51
CA LEU A 30 35.00 27.49 -7.78
C LEU A 30 33.49 27.17 -7.82
N ALA A 31 33.13 25.96 -7.41
CA ALA A 31 31.77 25.70 -7.00
C ALA A 31 31.82 25.25 -5.53
N GLN A 32 31.42 26.13 -4.62
CA GLN A 32 31.06 25.72 -3.28
C GLN A 32 30.09 24.55 -3.40
N GLU A 33 30.51 23.35 -3.07
CA GLU A 33 29.69 22.17 -2.94
C GLU A 33 28.63 22.43 -1.86
N ARG A 34 27.48 23.00 -2.22
CA ARG A 34 26.26 22.67 -1.52
C ARG A 34 26.11 21.16 -1.73
N LYS A 35 26.48 20.36 -0.75
CA LYS A 35 26.04 18.97 -0.67
C LYS A 35 24.51 19.02 -0.74
N PHE A 36 23.94 18.85 -1.92
CA PHE A 36 22.54 18.58 -2.09
C PHE A 36 22.33 17.20 -1.42
N GLN A 37 21.96 17.23 -0.14
CA GLN A 37 21.62 16.01 0.53
C GLN A 37 20.36 15.49 -0.16
N MET A 38 20.51 14.40 -0.89
CA MET A 38 19.41 13.77 -1.63
C MET A 38 18.30 13.44 -0.64
N LYS A 39 17.11 13.99 -0.88
CA LYS A 39 15.93 13.72 -0.03
C LYS A 39 15.60 12.23 -0.09
N GLU A 40 15.14 11.67 1.02
CA GLU A 40 14.87 10.24 1.17
C GLU A 40 13.55 9.98 1.89
N LEU A 41 12.95 8.81 1.62
CA LEU A 41 11.90 8.22 2.44
C LEU A 41 12.37 6.91 3.06
N LYS A 42 11.98 6.69 4.32
CA LYS A 42 12.15 5.44 5.05
C LYS A 42 10.84 4.70 5.16
N ILE A 43 10.83 3.47 4.69
CA ILE A 43 9.68 2.58 4.73
C ILE A 43 9.98 1.43 5.68
N LEU A 44 9.10 1.19 6.65
CA LEU A 44 9.11 -0.02 7.45
C LEU A 44 8.16 -1.04 6.82
N TYR A 45 8.69 -2.19 6.43
CA TYR A 45 7.91 -3.32 5.94
C TYR A 45 7.73 -4.34 7.07
N LEU A 46 6.51 -4.45 7.58
CA LEU A 46 6.18 -5.36 8.68
C LEU A 46 5.93 -6.78 8.16
N TYR A 47 6.59 -7.75 8.77
CA TYR A 47 6.41 -9.19 8.60
C TYR A 47 6.44 -9.67 7.14
N PRO A 48 7.48 -9.34 6.36
CA PRO A 48 7.56 -9.69 4.95
C PRO A 48 7.54 -11.20 4.68
N ASP A 49 7.94 -11.99 5.65
CA ASP A 49 7.97 -13.45 5.64
C ASP A 49 6.61 -14.11 5.91
N ILE A 50 5.65 -13.35 6.46
CA ILE A 50 4.34 -13.86 6.87
C ILE A 50 3.19 -13.15 6.13
N LEU A 51 3.33 -11.84 5.88
CA LEU A 51 2.31 -10.99 5.27
C LEU A 51 2.62 -10.68 3.81
N GLU A 52 2.73 -11.72 2.97
CA GLU A 52 3.02 -11.56 1.53
C GLU A 52 2.04 -12.36 0.65
N LEU A 53 0.75 -12.26 0.92
CA LEU A 53 -0.25 -12.85 0.04
C LEU A 53 -0.42 -12.02 -1.23
N TYR A 54 -0.62 -12.70 -2.35
CA TYR A 54 -0.94 -12.11 -3.66
C TYR A 54 0.07 -11.09 -4.20
N GLY A 55 1.33 -11.15 -3.76
CA GLY A 55 2.41 -10.30 -4.24
C GLY A 55 2.36 -8.87 -3.68
N ASP A 56 1.88 -8.68 -2.46
CA ASP A 56 1.77 -7.36 -1.82
C ASP A 56 3.11 -6.63 -1.69
N PHE A 57 4.25 -7.35 -1.67
CA PHE A 57 5.59 -6.76 -1.77
C PHE A 57 5.75 -5.82 -3.00
N GLY A 58 5.00 -6.08 -4.07
CA GLY A 58 4.99 -5.22 -5.24
C GLY A 58 4.60 -3.76 -4.93
N ASN A 59 3.85 -3.50 -3.85
CA ASN A 59 3.57 -2.13 -3.41
C ASN A 59 4.85 -1.39 -3.00
N ILE A 60 5.74 -2.06 -2.26
CA ILE A 60 7.06 -1.52 -1.89
C ILE A 60 7.92 -1.26 -3.13
N GLN A 61 7.91 -2.18 -4.10
CA GLN A 61 8.68 -2.02 -5.34
C GLN A 61 8.18 -0.82 -6.15
N VAL A 62 6.87 -0.61 -6.25
CA VAL A 62 6.29 0.55 -6.93
C VAL A 62 6.69 1.85 -6.24
N LEU A 63 6.56 1.94 -4.92
CA LEU A 63 6.95 3.13 -4.16
C LEU A 63 8.44 3.45 -4.35
N LYS A 64 9.30 2.44 -4.23
CA LYS A 64 10.75 2.57 -4.45
C LYS A 64 11.05 3.06 -5.87
N TYR A 65 10.49 2.40 -6.88
CA TYR A 65 10.67 2.79 -8.28
C TYR A 65 10.27 4.25 -8.52
N ARG A 66 9.07 4.65 -8.07
CA ARG A 66 8.55 6.01 -8.30
C ARG A 66 9.34 7.09 -7.57
N LEU A 67 9.89 6.78 -6.39
CA LEU A 67 10.81 7.66 -5.66
C LEU A 67 12.14 7.82 -6.40
N GLU A 68 12.77 6.70 -6.78
CA GLU A 68 14.09 6.69 -7.44
C GLU A 68 14.05 7.37 -8.82
N GLN A 69 12.96 7.20 -9.59
CA GLN A 69 12.78 7.89 -10.87
C GLN A 69 12.70 9.42 -10.73
N ARG A 70 12.37 9.92 -9.53
CA ARG A 70 12.32 11.34 -9.20
C ARG A 70 13.55 11.83 -8.43
N GLY A 71 14.59 11.00 -8.33
CA GLY A 71 15.84 11.35 -7.65
C GLY A 71 15.75 11.36 -6.13
N PHE A 72 14.74 10.75 -5.55
CA PHE A 72 14.65 10.50 -4.10
C PHE A 72 15.28 9.14 -3.76
N ARG A 73 15.90 9.04 -2.59
CA ARG A 73 16.35 7.76 -2.05
C ARG A 73 15.19 7.06 -1.33
N CYS A 74 15.02 5.77 -1.56
CA CYS A 74 14.09 4.93 -0.81
C CYS A 74 14.88 3.95 0.09
N ILE A 75 14.66 4.02 1.38
CA ILE A 75 15.24 3.09 2.36
C ILE A 75 14.11 2.21 2.84
N VAL A 76 14.25 0.89 2.66
CA VAL A 76 13.29 -0.10 3.13
C VAL A 76 13.95 -0.91 4.22
N GLU A 77 13.39 -0.84 5.41
CA GLU A 77 13.76 -1.68 6.55
C GLU A 77 12.64 -2.67 6.81
N GLN A 78 13.00 -3.89 7.21
CA GLN A 78 12.04 -4.96 7.47
C GLN A 78 12.00 -5.23 8.96
N TYR A 79 10.84 -5.64 9.44
CA TYR A 79 10.64 -6.14 10.80
C TYR A 79 9.95 -7.49 10.74
N THR A 80 10.51 -8.47 11.44
CA THR A 80 9.92 -9.79 11.63
C THR A 80 9.88 -10.16 13.11
N ILE A 81 9.09 -11.19 13.46
CA ILE A 81 8.95 -11.63 14.85
C ILE A 81 10.30 -12.02 15.44
N GLY A 82 10.62 -11.44 16.60
CA GLY A 82 11.88 -11.67 17.30
C GLY A 82 12.96 -10.63 17.02
N ASP A 83 12.75 -9.71 16.09
CA ASP A 83 13.63 -8.56 15.92
C ASP A 83 13.45 -7.56 17.08
N THR A 84 14.43 -6.66 17.21
CA THR A 84 14.30 -5.53 18.15
C THR A 84 13.15 -4.63 17.71
N GLU A 85 12.31 -4.20 18.65
CA GLU A 85 11.20 -3.28 18.40
C GLU A 85 11.66 -2.08 17.57
N PRO A 86 11.00 -1.80 16.42
CA PRO A 86 11.33 -0.64 15.62
C PRO A 86 10.77 0.64 16.28
N ASP A 87 11.51 1.73 16.22
CA ASP A 87 10.93 3.03 16.53
C ASP A 87 10.07 3.48 15.35
N PHE A 88 8.76 3.20 15.40
CA PHE A 88 7.79 3.52 14.35
C PHE A 88 7.79 4.99 13.95
N CYS A 89 8.14 5.90 14.86
CA CYS A 89 8.20 7.34 14.57
C CYS A 89 9.37 7.75 13.67
N ASN A 90 10.39 6.89 13.53
CA ASN A 90 11.55 7.13 12.66
C ASN A 90 11.29 6.79 11.18
N TYR A 91 10.11 6.29 10.86
CA TYR A 91 9.71 5.98 9.49
C TYR A 91 8.74 7.02 8.93
N ASP A 92 8.71 7.08 7.63
CA ASP A 92 7.79 7.97 6.90
C ASP A 92 6.53 7.20 6.48
N LEU A 93 6.70 5.90 6.20
CA LEU A 93 5.64 4.98 5.84
C LEU A 93 5.86 3.62 6.52
N VAL A 94 4.77 3.04 7.04
CA VAL A 94 4.69 1.65 7.50
C VAL A 94 3.78 0.89 6.56
N PHE A 95 4.28 -0.21 6.00
CA PHE A 95 3.54 -1.10 5.13
C PHE A 95 3.38 -2.48 5.78
N ALA A 96 2.17 -3.02 5.72
CA ALA A 96 1.88 -4.40 6.11
C ALA A 96 0.92 -5.03 5.09
N GLY A 97 1.28 -6.20 4.59
CA GLY A 97 0.53 -6.95 3.58
C GLY A 97 -0.58 -7.82 4.15
N GLY A 98 -1.16 -8.65 3.28
CA GLY A 98 -2.15 -9.66 3.66
C GLY A 98 -1.52 -10.95 4.18
N GLY A 99 -2.21 -11.61 5.11
CA GLY A 99 -1.85 -12.93 5.65
C GLY A 99 -3.08 -13.81 5.79
N ALA A 100 -2.89 -15.13 5.88
CA ALA A 100 -3.98 -16.05 6.18
C ALA A 100 -4.37 -16.00 7.66
N ASP A 101 -5.55 -16.55 8.00
CA ASP A 101 -6.13 -16.45 9.35
C ASP A 101 -5.23 -17.05 10.46
N GLN A 102 -4.45 -18.08 10.12
CA GLN A 102 -3.54 -18.70 11.09
C GLN A 102 -2.35 -17.80 11.43
N GLU A 103 -1.78 -17.15 10.43
CA GLU A 103 -0.68 -16.19 10.60
C GLU A 103 -1.15 -14.96 11.39
N GLN A 104 -2.37 -14.51 11.19
CA GLN A 104 -2.93 -13.38 11.92
C GLN A 104 -2.92 -13.58 13.44
N SER A 105 -3.21 -14.80 13.92
CA SER A 105 -3.19 -15.12 15.36
C SER A 105 -1.79 -14.99 15.97
N ILE A 106 -0.75 -15.32 15.21
CA ILE A 106 0.64 -15.20 15.63
C ILE A 106 1.06 -13.72 15.64
N LEU A 107 0.73 -13.03 14.56
CA LEU A 107 1.06 -11.60 14.40
C LEU A 107 0.36 -10.70 15.41
N ALA A 108 -0.93 -11.01 15.74
CA ALA A 108 -1.66 -10.24 16.73
C ALA A 108 -0.95 -10.23 18.09
N LYS A 109 -0.36 -11.38 18.50
CA LYS A 109 0.37 -11.50 19.77
C LYS A 109 1.66 -10.67 19.79
N ASP A 110 2.35 -10.59 18.67
CA ASP A 110 3.55 -9.78 18.54
C ASP A 110 3.21 -8.29 18.41
N LEU A 111 2.25 -7.95 17.55
CA LEU A 111 1.92 -6.57 17.23
C LEU A 111 1.25 -5.81 18.38
N ILE A 112 0.47 -6.51 19.22
CA ILE A 112 -0.30 -5.89 20.33
C ILE A 112 0.61 -5.24 21.37
N GLN A 113 1.83 -5.75 21.58
CA GLN A 113 2.79 -5.17 22.50
C GLN A 113 3.28 -3.79 22.03
N TYR A 114 3.20 -3.51 20.75
CA TYR A 114 3.61 -2.23 20.12
C TYR A 114 2.44 -1.25 19.90
N LYS A 115 1.22 -1.60 20.33
CA LYS A 115 0.01 -0.78 20.14
C LYS A 115 0.23 0.71 20.42
N ASN A 116 0.82 1.05 21.56
CA ASN A 116 1.02 2.44 21.97
C ASN A 116 2.03 3.18 21.07
N ASN A 117 3.08 2.49 20.63
CA ASN A 117 4.11 3.07 19.75
C ASN A 117 3.58 3.24 18.31
N ILE A 118 2.77 2.28 17.84
CA ILE A 118 2.06 2.38 16.56
C ILE A 118 1.08 3.55 16.59
N LYS A 119 0.25 3.64 17.65
CA LYS A 119 -0.68 4.76 17.82
C LYS A 119 0.05 6.10 17.84
N LYS A 120 1.14 6.21 18.59
CA LYS A 120 1.97 7.42 18.62
C LYS A 120 2.53 7.77 17.23
N ALA A 121 2.95 6.79 16.44
CA ALA A 121 3.43 7.02 15.09
C ALA A 121 2.31 7.54 14.17
N ILE A 122 1.10 6.97 14.24
CA ILE A 122 -0.08 7.45 13.52
C ILE A 122 -0.39 8.89 13.93
N ASP A 123 -0.45 9.18 15.23
CA ASP A 123 -0.73 10.52 15.76
C ASP A 123 0.35 11.55 15.32
N ASN A 124 1.58 11.10 15.09
CA ASN A 124 2.68 11.90 14.53
C ASN A 124 2.67 11.98 13.00
N GLY A 125 1.64 11.44 12.34
CA GLY A 125 1.44 11.53 10.90
C GLY A 125 2.30 10.54 10.08
N VAL A 126 2.91 9.51 10.67
CA VAL A 126 3.52 8.42 9.88
C VAL A 126 2.43 7.75 9.05
N PHE A 127 2.68 7.55 7.75
CA PHE A 127 1.68 6.95 6.87
C PHE A 127 1.62 5.44 7.08
N PHE A 128 0.41 4.87 7.16
CA PHE A 128 0.18 3.43 7.26
C PHE A 128 -0.61 2.94 6.04
N LEU A 129 -0.03 1.99 5.30
CA LEU A 129 -0.73 1.25 4.25
C LEU A 129 -0.89 -0.21 4.69
N LEU A 130 -2.13 -0.59 4.95
CA LEU A 130 -2.50 -1.86 5.57
C LEU A 130 -3.38 -2.67 4.61
N ILE A 131 -2.90 -3.84 4.18
CA ILE A 131 -3.63 -4.67 3.23
C ILE A 131 -4.23 -5.89 3.95
N CYS A 132 -5.52 -6.13 3.74
CA CYS A 132 -6.25 -7.35 4.10
C CYS A 132 -6.08 -7.74 5.59
N GLY A 133 -5.28 -8.77 5.90
CA GLY A 133 -5.04 -9.21 7.28
C GLY A 133 -4.47 -8.12 8.18
N ALA A 134 -3.53 -7.31 7.68
CA ALA A 134 -3.02 -6.16 8.43
C ALA A 134 -4.12 -5.13 8.70
N TYR A 135 -4.98 -4.84 7.71
CA TYR A 135 -6.14 -3.97 7.90
C TYR A 135 -7.04 -4.48 9.03
N GLN A 136 -7.36 -5.78 9.04
CA GLN A 136 -8.21 -6.38 10.07
C GLN A 136 -7.62 -6.25 11.49
N LEU A 137 -6.31 -6.47 11.64
CA LEU A 137 -5.62 -6.45 12.93
C LEU A 137 -5.58 -5.05 13.58
N PHE A 138 -5.72 -3.97 12.83
CA PHE A 138 -5.75 -2.60 13.39
C PHE A 138 -7.11 -2.23 14.00
N GLY A 139 -8.16 -3.03 13.73
CA GLY A 139 -9.47 -2.92 14.36
C GLY A 139 -9.51 -3.50 15.78
N ARG A 140 -10.73 -3.69 16.27
CA ARG A 140 -10.99 -4.19 17.63
C ARG A 140 -10.69 -5.68 17.77
N TYR A 141 -11.13 -6.49 16.80
CA TYR A 141 -10.90 -7.93 16.77
C TYR A 141 -11.18 -8.50 15.38
N TYR A 142 -10.64 -9.69 15.15
CA TYR A 142 -11.06 -10.60 14.08
C TYR A 142 -11.68 -11.84 14.70
N LYS A 143 -12.90 -12.21 14.28
CA LYS A 143 -13.57 -13.43 14.69
C LYS A 143 -13.60 -14.42 13.53
N ASP A 144 -13.01 -15.59 13.72
CA ASP A 144 -12.96 -16.62 12.69
C ASP A 144 -14.29 -17.36 12.51
N VAL A 145 -14.35 -18.29 11.53
CA VAL A 145 -15.55 -19.08 11.22
C VAL A 145 -15.96 -20.05 12.34
N ASP A 146 -15.03 -20.42 13.20
CA ASP A 146 -15.24 -21.32 14.33
C ASP A 146 -15.66 -20.56 15.60
N GLY A 147 -15.71 -19.23 15.52
CA GLY A 147 -16.09 -18.34 16.61
C GLY A 147 -14.92 -17.95 17.53
N ASN A 148 -13.68 -18.32 17.21
CA ASN A 148 -12.52 -17.86 17.96
C ASN A 148 -12.27 -16.38 17.68
N VAL A 149 -11.98 -15.64 18.74
CA VAL A 149 -11.70 -14.20 18.65
C VAL A 149 -10.20 -13.96 18.76
N ILE A 150 -9.63 -13.37 17.73
CA ILE A 150 -8.27 -12.86 17.71
C ILE A 150 -8.37 -11.37 18.06
N PRO A 151 -7.81 -10.92 19.22
CA PRO A 151 -7.84 -9.52 19.58
C PRO A 151 -7.03 -8.69 18.57
N GLY A 152 -7.58 -7.58 18.12
CA GLY A 152 -6.89 -6.60 17.30
C GLY A 152 -6.13 -5.58 18.16
N LEU A 153 -5.48 -4.64 17.50
CA LEU A 153 -4.78 -3.53 18.15
C LEU A 153 -5.73 -2.51 18.79
N GLU A 154 -7.04 -2.54 18.44
CA GLU A 154 -8.03 -1.55 18.90
C GLU A 154 -7.55 -0.09 18.72
N ILE A 155 -6.87 0.17 17.62
CA ILE A 155 -6.48 1.54 17.24
C ILE A 155 -7.68 2.24 16.63
N PHE A 156 -8.47 1.47 15.86
CA PHE A 156 -9.71 1.93 15.23
C PHE A 156 -10.91 1.12 15.70
N ASP A 157 -12.12 1.70 15.60
CA ASP A 157 -13.34 1.16 16.20
C ASP A 157 -14.06 0.13 15.30
N TYR A 158 -13.51 -0.21 14.12
CA TYR A 158 -14.07 -1.28 13.31
C TYR A 158 -13.67 -2.67 13.83
N TYR A 159 -14.41 -3.69 13.38
CA TYR A 159 -14.12 -5.09 13.70
C TYR A 159 -14.43 -5.97 12.49
N THR A 160 -13.87 -7.17 12.46
CA THR A 160 -14.05 -8.13 11.36
C THR A 160 -14.56 -9.47 11.87
N GLU A 161 -15.57 -10.03 11.19
CA GLU A 161 -16.09 -11.37 11.45
C GLU A 161 -16.10 -12.19 10.17
N ALA A 162 -15.51 -13.38 10.21
CA ALA A 162 -15.55 -14.31 9.10
C ALA A 162 -16.94 -14.95 8.97
N ILE A 163 -17.38 -15.15 7.73
CA ILE A 163 -18.68 -15.79 7.46
C ILE A 163 -18.44 -17.22 7.00
N ASN A 164 -19.16 -18.17 7.63
CA ASN A 164 -19.15 -19.58 7.23
C ASN A 164 -20.07 -19.84 6.01
N ASP A 165 -20.10 -18.93 5.06
CA ASP A 165 -20.83 -19.08 3.80
C ASP A 165 -19.88 -18.82 2.63
N ARG A 166 -19.42 -19.89 1.98
CA ARG A 166 -18.49 -19.79 0.85
C ARG A 166 -19.02 -18.92 -0.30
N LYS A 167 -20.36 -18.79 -0.44
CA LYS A 167 -20.99 -17.96 -1.48
C LYS A 167 -20.86 -16.45 -1.19
N LYS A 168 -20.59 -16.10 0.05
CA LYS A 168 -20.40 -14.71 0.48
C LYS A 168 -18.94 -14.33 0.68
N ARG A 169 -18.01 -15.19 0.25
CA ARG A 169 -16.61 -14.82 0.20
C ARG A 169 -16.40 -13.80 -0.92
N CYS A 170 -15.78 -12.69 -0.60
CA CYS A 170 -15.46 -11.63 -1.56
C CYS A 170 -14.21 -12.02 -2.34
N ILE A 171 -14.40 -12.47 -3.59
CA ILE A 171 -13.29 -12.85 -4.48
C ILE A 171 -13.54 -12.29 -5.87
N GLY A 172 -12.63 -11.47 -6.36
CA GLY A 172 -12.71 -10.94 -7.72
C GLY A 172 -12.03 -9.59 -7.88
N ASN A 173 -12.21 -9.05 -9.08
CA ASN A 173 -11.79 -7.68 -9.31
C ASN A 173 -12.75 -6.71 -8.61
N ILE A 174 -12.21 -5.59 -8.17
CA ILE A 174 -12.97 -4.52 -7.52
C ILE A 174 -12.56 -3.16 -8.10
N VAL A 175 -13.54 -2.29 -8.25
CA VAL A 175 -13.35 -0.90 -8.68
C VAL A 175 -13.99 0.02 -7.66
N LEU A 176 -13.24 0.98 -7.19
CA LEU A 176 -13.69 2.00 -6.25
C LEU A 176 -13.67 3.37 -6.90
N ASP A 177 -14.60 4.22 -6.47
CA ASP A 177 -14.50 5.67 -6.59
C ASP A 177 -13.90 6.21 -5.30
N VAL A 178 -12.69 6.77 -5.40
CA VAL A 178 -11.90 7.21 -4.24
C VAL A 178 -11.72 8.72 -4.30
N ASN A 179 -12.06 9.38 -3.19
CA ASN A 179 -11.89 10.81 -3.03
C ASN A 179 -11.02 11.07 -1.79
N LEU A 180 -9.74 11.31 -2.02
CA LEU A 180 -8.78 11.74 -1.00
C LEU A 180 -8.59 13.25 -1.12
N GLN A 181 -8.10 13.90 -0.07
CA GLN A 181 -8.02 15.35 0.08
C GLN A 181 -7.72 16.16 -1.21
N ASN A 182 -6.82 15.64 -2.08
CA ASN A 182 -6.36 16.35 -3.27
C ASN A 182 -6.52 15.56 -4.58
N ILE A 183 -7.06 14.34 -4.51
CA ILE A 183 -7.26 13.50 -5.69
C ILE A 183 -8.63 12.83 -5.66
N THR A 184 -9.29 12.82 -6.83
CA THR A 184 -10.45 11.96 -7.09
C THR A 184 -10.06 11.02 -8.21
N THR A 185 -10.10 9.71 -7.96
CA THR A 185 -9.66 8.72 -8.94
C THR A 185 -10.41 7.40 -8.77
N LYS A 186 -10.45 6.61 -9.84
CA LYS A 186 -10.93 5.22 -9.77
C LYS A 186 -9.76 4.31 -9.41
N VAL A 187 -9.90 3.58 -8.33
CA VAL A 187 -8.91 2.61 -7.86
C VAL A 187 -9.36 1.21 -8.22
N ILE A 188 -8.44 0.42 -8.79
CA ILE A 188 -8.68 -0.97 -9.18
C ILE A 188 -7.81 -1.88 -8.32
N GLY A 189 -8.40 -2.96 -7.83
CA GLY A 189 -7.70 -4.02 -7.11
C GLY A 189 -8.32 -5.38 -7.33
N PHE A 190 -7.85 -6.33 -6.54
CA PHE A 190 -8.39 -7.67 -6.46
C PHE A 190 -8.69 -7.97 -5.00
N GLU A 191 -9.95 -8.26 -4.68
CA GLU A 191 -10.35 -8.67 -3.33
C GLU A 191 -10.32 -10.19 -3.20
N ASN A 192 -9.84 -10.70 -2.07
CA ASN A 192 -9.95 -12.13 -1.73
C ASN A 192 -9.96 -12.32 -0.21
N HIS A 193 -11.14 -12.16 0.38
CA HIS A 193 -11.30 -12.28 1.82
C HIS A 193 -12.61 -12.95 2.22
N GLY A 194 -12.59 -13.66 3.34
CA GLY A 194 -13.78 -14.23 3.99
C GLY A 194 -14.27 -13.39 5.16
N GLY A 195 -13.39 -12.56 5.72
CA GLY A 195 -13.75 -11.62 6.78
C GLY A 195 -14.64 -10.51 6.24
N GLN A 196 -15.64 -10.12 7.03
CA GLN A 196 -16.54 -9.02 6.75
C GLN A 196 -16.26 -7.94 7.79
N THR A 197 -15.91 -6.73 7.35
CA THR A 197 -15.56 -5.63 8.26
C THR A 197 -16.73 -4.70 8.47
N PHE A 198 -16.99 -4.37 9.72
CA PHE A 198 -18.13 -3.60 10.18
C PHE A 198 -17.68 -2.35 10.97
N ASN A 199 -18.60 -1.41 11.13
CA ASN A 199 -18.41 -0.17 11.89
C ASN A 199 -17.34 0.75 11.30
N ILE A 200 -17.29 0.84 9.97
CA ILE A 200 -16.41 1.77 9.27
C ILE A 200 -17.03 3.16 9.26
N SER A 201 -16.36 4.12 9.91
CA SER A 201 -16.81 5.52 9.96
C SER A 201 -16.38 6.31 8.72
N THR A 202 -15.20 6.00 8.19
CA THR A 202 -14.59 6.70 7.04
C THR A 202 -14.09 5.66 6.03
N PRO A 203 -14.90 5.24 5.04
CA PRO A 203 -14.47 4.28 4.05
C PRO A 203 -13.40 4.88 3.13
N PHE A 204 -12.49 4.03 2.64
CA PHE A 204 -11.47 4.42 1.67
C PHE A 204 -12.08 4.78 0.31
N GLY A 205 -13.13 4.06 -0.11
CA GLY A 205 -13.81 4.37 -1.35
C GLY A 205 -15.22 3.80 -1.42
N SER A 206 -15.99 4.30 -2.41
CA SER A 206 -17.30 3.76 -2.77
C SER A 206 -17.13 2.66 -3.83
N VAL A 207 -17.80 1.53 -3.66
CA VAL A 207 -17.72 0.39 -4.59
C VAL A 207 -18.52 0.69 -5.83
N LEU A 208 -17.85 0.67 -7.00
CA LEU A 208 -18.48 0.75 -8.33
C LEU A 208 -18.66 -0.64 -8.95
N PHE A 209 -17.79 -1.58 -8.59
CA PHE A 209 -17.81 -2.97 -9.01
C PHE A 209 -17.08 -3.82 -7.98
N GLY A 210 -17.60 -4.98 -7.60
CA GLY A 210 -17.03 -5.86 -6.56
C GLY A 210 -17.89 -5.89 -5.29
N ASN A 211 -17.31 -6.28 -4.16
CA ASN A 211 -18.04 -6.46 -2.90
C ASN A 211 -17.70 -5.43 -1.83
N GLY A 212 -16.41 -5.12 -1.60
CA GLY A 212 -16.01 -4.15 -0.60
C GLY A 212 -15.79 -4.73 0.81
N ASN A 213 -16.09 -3.96 1.86
CA ASN A 213 -15.82 -4.36 3.25
C ASN A 213 -16.55 -5.63 3.68
N LYS A 214 -17.65 -5.94 3.02
CA LYS A 214 -18.43 -7.18 3.17
C LYS A 214 -19.12 -7.52 1.86
N PHE A 215 -19.64 -8.71 1.74
CA PHE A 215 -20.33 -9.17 0.55
C PHE A 215 -21.50 -8.24 0.18
N GLY A 216 -21.42 -7.66 -1.03
CA GLY A 216 -22.42 -6.73 -1.55
C GLY A 216 -22.45 -5.36 -0.86
N ASP A 217 -21.35 -4.94 -0.25
CA ASP A 217 -21.24 -3.59 0.34
C ASP A 217 -21.11 -2.51 -0.73
N THR A 218 -21.48 -1.31 -0.37
CA THR A 218 -21.31 -0.10 -1.18
C THR A 218 -20.00 0.65 -0.86
N HIS A 219 -19.28 0.21 0.16
CA HIS A 219 -18.04 0.84 0.64
C HIS A 219 -16.93 -0.18 0.85
N GLU A 220 -15.72 0.26 0.66
CA GLU A 220 -14.52 -0.53 0.85
C GLU A 220 -13.48 0.24 1.66
N GLY A 221 -12.75 -0.54 2.49
CA GLY A 221 -11.60 -0.09 3.24
C GLY A 221 -11.93 0.90 4.34
N PHE A 222 -10.87 1.49 4.87
CA PHE A 222 -10.86 2.53 5.88
C PHE A 222 -9.83 3.58 5.50
N PHE A 223 -10.16 4.85 5.67
CA PHE A 223 -9.25 5.97 5.45
C PHE A 223 -9.34 6.97 6.60
N LEU A 224 -8.19 7.33 7.12
CA LEU A 224 -8.06 8.44 8.08
C LEU A 224 -6.72 9.12 7.84
N ASP A 225 -6.75 10.32 7.26
CA ASP A 225 -5.60 11.18 6.96
C ASP A 225 -4.34 10.45 6.43
N ASN A 226 -3.62 9.76 7.29
CA ASN A 226 -2.38 9.05 7.04
C ASN A 226 -2.50 7.52 7.18
N VAL A 227 -3.71 6.97 7.17
CA VAL A 227 -3.94 5.54 7.25
C VAL A 227 -4.87 5.08 6.13
N ILE A 228 -4.43 4.14 5.32
CA ILE A 228 -5.27 3.40 4.39
C ILE A 228 -5.27 1.94 4.83
N GLY A 229 -6.44 1.42 5.18
CA GLY A 229 -6.71 0.00 5.33
C GLY A 229 -7.62 -0.47 4.21
N THR A 230 -7.29 -1.57 3.52
CA THR A 230 -8.05 -2.02 2.35
C THR A 230 -7.92 -3.51 2.11
N TYR A 231 -8.91 -4.10 1.46
CA TYR A 231 -8.86 -5.49 0.97
C TYR A 231 -8.28 -5.63 -0.44
N LEU A 232 -7.85 -4.53 -1.06
CA LEU A 232 -7.37 -4.54 -2.43
C LEU A 232 -5.92 -5.03 -2.51
N HIS A 233 -5.74 -6.15 -3.19
CA HIS A 233 -4.47 -6.77 -3.53
C HIS A 233 -4.06 -6.53 -4.99
N GLY A 234 -2.89 -7.09 -5.34
CA GLY A 234 -2.53 -7.42 -6.66
C GLY A 234 -1.49 -6.67 -7.47
N PRO A 235 -0.41 -6.13 -6.95
CA PRO A 235 -0.24 -5.12 -5.90
C PRO A 235 -1.08 -3.88 -6.20
N LEU A 236 -1.69 -3.32 -5.15
CA LEU A 236 -2.61 -2.18 -5.27
C LEU A 236 -1.99 -1.01 -6.06
N LEU A 237 -0.78 -0.63 -5.69
CA LEU A 237 -0.13 0.58 -6.19
C LEU A 237 0.32 0.49 -7.66
N SER A 238 0.53 -0.72 -8.19
CA SER A 238 0.97 -0.91 -9.58
C SER A 238 -0.08 -0.51 -10.63
N LYS A 239 -1.35 -0.56 -10.26
CA LYS A 239 -2.48 -0.22 -11.15
C LYS A 239 -3.01 1.19 -10.91
N ASN A 240 -2.54 1.83 -9.84
CA ASN A 240 -3.10 3.09 -9.34
C ASN A 240 -1.98 4.12 -9.10
N PRO A 241 -1.35 4.65 -10.17
CA PRO A 241 -0.21 5.55 -10.06
C PRO A 241 -0.54 6.84 -9.29
N GLU A 242 -1.75 7.37 -9.40
CA GLU A 242 -2.17 8.56 -8.69
C GLU A 242 -2.24 8.33 -7.17
N LEU A 243 -2.68 7.12 -6.75
CA LEU A 243 -2.66 6.73 -5.33
C LEU A 243 -1.24 6.57 -4.81
N SER A 244 -0.35 6.01 -5.64
CA SER A 244 1.08 5.88 -5.30
C SER A 244 1.72 7.24 -5.08
N ASP A 245 1.44 8.19 -5.97
CA ASP A 245 1.98 9.56 -5.88
C ASP A 245 1.37 10.35 -4.72
N TYR A 246 0.09 10.12 -4.41
CA TYR A 246 -0.54 10.69 -3.22
C TYR A 246 0.20 10.28 -1.94
N ILE A 247 0.47 8.97 -1.78
CA ILE A 247 1.19 8.44 -0.61
C ILE A 247 2.60 9.01 -0.52
N ILE A 248 3.35 8.98 -1.63
CA ILE A 248 4.71 9.51 -1.71
C ILE A 248 4.73 11.01 -1.34
N LYS A 249 3.83 11.77 -1.94
CA LYS A 249 3.74 13.21 -1.69
C LYS A 249 3.44 13.50 -0.22
N TYR A 250 2.45 12.82 0.35
CA TYR A 250 2.11 12.97 1.77
C TYR A 250 3.33 12.74 2.67
N CYS A 251 4.04 11.63 2.45
CA CYS A 251 5.22 11.27 3.24
C CYS A 251 6.36 12.29 3.10
N LEU A 252 6.63 12.76 1.88
CA LEU A 252 7.67 13.76 1.64
C LEU A 252 7.31 15.12 2.24
N ASP A 253 6.09 15.59 2.03
CA ASP A 253 5.61 16.87 2.56
C ASP A 253 5.70 16.89 4.10
N ARG A 254 5.24 15.81 4.74
CA ARG A 254 5.33 15.65 6.19
C ARG A 254 6.78 15.66 6.67
N LYS A 255 7.64 14.83 6.07
CA LYS A 255 9.04 14.66 6.50
C LYS A 255 9.84 15.94 6.44
N TYR A 256 9.67 16.68 5.34
CA TYR A 256 10.46 17.88 5.07
C TYR A 256 9.74 19.18 5.47
N ASN A 257 8.50 19.10 5.91
CA ASN A 257 7.63 20.25 6.20
C ASN A 257 7.62 21.26 5.03
N GLU A 258 7.52 20.72 3.81
CA GLU A 258 7.56 21.45 2.54
C GLU A 258 6.48 20.93 1.60
N ASN A 259 5.89 21.78 0.79
CA ASN A 259 5.03 21.33 -0.30
C ASN A 259 5.92 20.86 -1.49
N ILE A 260 6.27 19.59 -1.50
CA ILE A 260 7.16 19.02 -2.50
C ILE A 260 6.40 18.76 -3.79
N ASN A 261 6.90 19.35 -4.88
CA ASN A 261 6.38 19.03 -6.21
C ASN A 261 6.98 17.70 -6.69
N LEU A 262 6.12 16.77 -7.08
CA LEU A 262 6.55 15.52 -7.71
C LEU A 262 6.54 15.70 -9.22
N ASP A 263 7.70 15.49 -9.86
CA ASP A 263 7.76 15.45 -11.31
C ASP A 263 6.87 14.33 -11.85
N SER A 264 6.18 14.59 -12.95
CA SER A 264 5.34 13.60 -13.61
C SER A 264 6.21 12.45 -14.17
N LEU A 265 5.77 11.22 -13.97
CA LEU A 265 6.33 10.04 -14.62
C LEU A 265 5.48 9.67 -15.85
N ASP A 266 6.08 8.89 -16.75
CA ASP A 266 5.33 8.32 -17.87
C ASP A 266 4.49 7.12 -17.40
N ASP A 267 3.25 7.39 -17.04
CA ASP A 267 2.24 6.42 -16.59
C ASP A 267 1.28 6.01 -17.72
N ASN A 268 1.65 6.21 -18.99
CA ASN A 268 0.75 5.95 -20.12
C ASN A 268 0.33 4.48 -20.18
N PHE A 269 1.25 3.57 -19.89
CA PHE A 269 0.98 2.13 -19.92
C PHE A 269 0.03 1.71 -18.79
N GLU A 270 0.27 2.16 -17.56
CA GLU A 270 -0.57 1.92 -16.38
C GLU A 270 -1.99 2.45 -16.60
N LYS A 271 -2.09 3.68 -17.12
CA LYS A 271 -3.38 4.32 -17.44
C LYS A 271 -4.14 3.56 -18.53
N LEU A 272 -3.46 3.15 -19.60
CA LEU A 272 -4.09 2.37 -20.67
C LEU A 272 -4.61 1.02 -20.15
N CYS A 273 -3.80 0.30 -19.39
CA CYS A 273 -4.20 -0.97 -18.77
C CYS A 273 -5.41 -0.77 -17.83
N ARG A 274 -5.38 0.29 -17.02
CA ARG A 274 -6.48 0.63 -16.10
C ARG A 274 -7.76 0.96 -16.85
N GLU A 275 -7.70 1.77 -17.91
CA GLU A 275 -8.85 2.12 -18.73
C GLU A 275 -9.49 0.88 -19.39
N GLN A 276 -8.68 -0.05 -19.88
CA GLN A 276 -9.18 -1.31 -20.43
C GLN A 276 -9.95 -2.12 -19.38
N LEU A 277 -9.39 -2.25 -18.15
CA LEU A 277 -10.04 -2.94 -17.05
C LEU A 277 -11.34 -2.24 -16.60
N LEU A 278 -11.31 -0.92 -16.47
CA LEU A 278 -12.50 -0.12 -16.14
C LEU A 278 -13.61 -0.31 -17.17
N ASN A 279 -13.27 -0.27 -18.46
CA ASN A 279 -14.21 -0.51 -19.53
C ASN A 279 -14.80 -1.92 -19.49
N GLN A 280 -14.01 -2.93 -19.16
CA GLN A 280 -14.47 -4.30 -19.03
C GLN A 280 -15.44 -4.48 -17.84
N PHE A 281 -15.10 -3.93 -16.68
CA PHE A 281 -15.89 -4.16 -15.46
C PHE A 281 -17.15 -3.30 -15.39
N LEU A 282 -17.08 -2.02 -15.78
CA LEU A 282 -18.21 -1.10 -15.64
C LEU A 282 -19.21 -1.18 -16.79
N LYS A 283 -18.81 -1.62 -18.02
CA LYS A 283 -19.77 -1.80 -19.13
C LYS A 283 -20.70 -2.99 -18.94
N HIS A 284 -20.24 -4.05 -18.30
CA HIS A 284 -21.06 -5.25 -18.02
C HIS A 284 -22.05 -5.08 -16.86
N HIS A 285 -21.99 -3.98 -16.12
CA HIS A 285 -22.89 -3.70 -15.01
C HIS A 285 -24.12 -2.88 -15.43
N ASN A 286 -24.14 -2.30 -16.64
CA ASN A 286 -25.23 -1.48 -17.18
C ASN A 286 -26.07 -2.22 -18.24
N SER A 287 -25.85 -3.50 -18.44
CA SER A 287 -26.64 -4.41 -19.30
C SER A 287 -27.33 -5.48 -18.44
#